data_c014ab1ea87445047e8137e9b4b1f354
#
_entry.id   c014ab1ea87445047e8137e9b4b1f354
#
_cell.length_a   1.000
_cell.length_b   1.000
_cell.length_c   1.000
_cell.angle_alpha   90.00
_cell.angle_beta   90.00
_cell.angle_gamma   90.00
#
_symmetry.space_group_name_H-M   'P 1'
#
loop_
_entity.id
_entity.type
_entity.pdbx_description
1 polymer ?
#
loop_
_entity_poly.entity_id
_entity_poly.type
_entity_poly.pdbx_seq_one_letter_code
_entity_poly.pdbx_strand_id
1 'polypeptide(L)'
;LPLKINNLNYSVNGNNILKNINIVCEEPGITIIAGNNGSGKSTLLKLLHGLIDTEEEKITWNNDNNIKIKKYQSMVFQNPILLNRTVRENLEYIMKSNNKDRKNSAEEVIGKMNIKNIAHISAKYISGGERQKVAIAMAIIRDPKIIFLDEPTSQLDPVYKNEIEHIISSLSNDGVKIFMTTHDISQIKRIGKEIIFIEKGKVLFQNKVKYFFNDKHCELIEKYINYG
;
A
#
# COMPACT_ATOMS: atom_id res chain seq x y z
N LEU A 1 2.91 -8.69 11.79
CA LEU A 1 1.58 -9.32 11.71
C LEU A 1 1.56 -10.25 10.51
N PRO A 2 1.65 -11.58 10.72
CA PRO A 2 1.56 -12.54 9.62
C PRO A 2 0.19 -12.48 8.94
N LEU A 3 0.23 -12.43 7.60
CA LEU A 3 -0.94 -12.52 6.72
C LEU A 3 -1.02 -13.92 6.15
N LYS A 4 -2.21 -14.51 6.14
CA LYS A 4 -2.49 -15.75 5.43
C LYS A 4 -3.75 -15.61 4.59
N ILE A 5 -3.66 -16.01 3.33
CA ILE A 5 -4.77 -16.09 2.38
C ILE A 5 -4.89 -17.52 1.92
N ASN A 6 -6.10 -18.07 1.99
CA ASN A 6 -6.38 -19.44 1.59
C ASN A 6 -7.47 -19.47 0.53
N ASN A 7 -7.11 -19.95 -0.66
CA ASN A 7 -8.03 -20.22 -1.77
C ASN A 7 -9.03 -19.07 -2.03
N LEU A 8 -8.51 -17.84 -2.06
CA LEU A 8 -9.33 -16.65 -2.29
C LEU A 8 -9.67 -16.54 -3.77
N ASN A 9 -10.95 -16.47 -4.07
CA ASN A 9 -11.50 -16.18 -5.38
C ASN A 9 -12.32 -14.90 -5.30
N TYR A 10 -12.24 -14.06 -6.34
CA TYR A 10 -13.04 -12.85 -6.40
C TYR A 10 -13.49 -12.56 -7.83
N SER A 11 -14.77 -12.29 -7.99
CA SER A 11 -15.39 -12.03 -9.29
C SER A 11 -16.24 -10.76 -9.24
N VAL A 12 -16.29 -10.05 -10.36
CA VAL A 12 -17.15 -8.87 -10.55
C VAL A 12 -17.93 -9.06 -11.86
N ASN A 13 -19.24 -8.98 -11.80
CA ASN A 13 -20.12 -9.14 -12.96
C ASN A 13 -19.80 -10.41 -13.80
N GLY A 14 -19.56 -11.53 -13.11
CA GLY A 14 -19.22 -12.81 -13.75
C GLY A 14 -17.77 -12.96 -14.21
N ASN A 15 -16.97 -11.90 -14.17
CA ASN A 15 -15.55 -11.94 -14.54
C ASN A 15 -14.69 -12.28 -13.32
N ASN A 16 -13.93 -13.37 -13.40
CA ASN A 16 -12.99 -13.78 -12.34
C ASN A 16 -11.76 -12.88 -12.35
N ILE A 17 -11.67 -11.98 -11.34
CA ILE A 17 -10.55 -11.05 -11.17
C ILE A 17 -9.38 -11.73 -10.42
N LEU A 18 -9.67 -12.48 -9.36
CA LEU A 18 -8.68 -13.26 -8.62
C LEU A 18 -9.11 -14.73 -8.60
N LYS A 19 -8.14 -15.64 -8.75
CA LYS A 19 -8.36 -17.05 -8.98
C LYS A 19 -7.44 -17.87 -8.09
N ASN A 20 -8.02 -18.53 -7.08
CA ASN A 20 -7.31 -19.45 -6.18
C ASN A 20 -6.03 -18.81 -5.59
N ILE A 21 -6.16 -17.61 -5.04
CA ILE A 21 -5.04 -16.91 -4.40
C ILE A 21 -4.70 -17.56 -3.08
N ASN A 22 -3.45 -18.00 -2.96
CA ASN A 22 -2.86 -18.53 -1.74
C ASN A 22 -1.59 -17.73 -1.46
N ILE A 23 -1.52 -17.07 -0.29
CA ILE A 23 -0.41 -16.20 0.09
C ILE A 23 -0.14 -16.38 1.58
N VAL A 24 1.14 -16.43 1.95
CA VAL A 24 1.60 -16.37 3.33
C VAL A 24 2.70 -15.33 3.43
N CYS A 25 2.47 -14.24 4.18
CA CYS A 25 3.47 -13.20 4.45
C CYS A 25 3.73 -13.13 5.94
N GLU A 26 4.91 -13.53 6.36
CA GLU A 26 5.35 -13.53 7.77
C GLU A 26 6.41 -12.46 8.03
N GLU A 27 7.17 -12.10 7.02
CA GLU A 27 8.29 -11.16 7.13
C GLU A 27 7.81 -9.72 7.35
N PRO A 28 8.45 -8.99 8.26
CA PRO A 28 8.22 -7.55 8.41
C PRO A 28 8.74 -6.78 7.20
N GLY A 29 8.32 -5.53 7.07
CA GLY A 29 8.82 -4.67 6.01
C GLY A 29 7.86 -4.48 4.85
N ILE A 30 8.40 -4.20 3.66
CA ILE A 30 7.63 -3.85 2.47
C ILE A 30 7.40 -5.09 1.61
N THR A 31 6.14 -5.51 1.46
CA THR A 31 5.72 -6.53 0.49
C THR A 31 5.17 -5.82 -0.75
N ILE A 32 5.79 -6.07 -1.88
CA ILE A 32 5.38 -5.54 -3.18
C ILE A 32 4.39 -6.50 -3.84
N ILE A 33 3.27 -5.99 -4.31
CA ILE A 33 2.34 -6.71 -5.18
C ILE A 33 2.60 -6.19 -6.61
N ALA A 34 3.27 -6.99 -7.41
CA ALA A 34 3.69 -6.65 -8.76
C ALA A 34 2.91 -7.42 -9.83
N GLY A 35 2.97 -6.96 -11.07
CA GLY A 35 2.33 -7.59 -12.23
C GLY A 35 1.78 -6.57 -13.22
N ASN A 36 1.34 -7.03 -14.38
CA ASN A 36 0.82 -6.19 -15.45
C ASN A 36 -0.46 -5.42 -15.05
N ASN A 37 -0.78 -4.37 -15.81
CA ASN A 37 -2.05 -3.66 -15.64
C ASN A 37 -3.24 -4.62 -15.83
N GLY A 38 -4.25 -4.51 -14.97
CA GLY A 38 -5.41 -5.41 -14.98
C GLY A 38 -5.17 -6.81 -14.40
N SER A 39 -3.98 -7.12 -13.83
CA SER A 39 -3.70 -8.44 -13.24
C SER A 39 -4.44 -8.74 -11.94
N GLY A 40 -5.05 -7.72 -11.29
CA GLY A 40 -5.79 -7.87 -10.03
C GLY A 40 -5.10 -7.28 -8.80
N LYS A 41 -3.95 -6.58 -8.93
CA LYS A 41 -3.17 -6.00 -7.80
C LYS A 41 -3.99 -5.13 -6.86
N SER A 42 -4.62 -4.07 -7.40
CA SER A 42 -5.44 -3.14 -6.60
C SER A 42 -6.67 -3.82 -6.00
N THR A 43 -7.23 -4.82 -6.68
CA THR A 43 -8.33 -5.62 -6.14
C THR A 43 -7.87 -6.44 -4.94
N LEU A 44 -6.73 -7.13 -5.06
CA LEU A 44 -6.15 -7.85 -3.93
C LEU A 44 -5.85 -6.91 -2.76
N LEU A 45 -5.23 -5.76 -3.03
CA LEU A 45 -4.91 -4.77 -1.99
C LEU A 45 -6.17 -4.30 -1.24
N LYS A 46 -7.28 -4.03 -1.96
CA LYS A 46 -8.57 -3.63 -1.36
C LYS A 46 -9.23 -4.73 -0.54
N LEU A 47 -9.12 -5.98 -0.97
CA LEU A 47 -9.59 -7.15 -0.22
C LEU A 47 -8.78 -7.34 1.08
N LEU A 48 -7.45 -7.18 1.02
CA LEU A 48 -6.59 -7.25 2.21
C LEU A 48 -6.91 -6.18 3.25
N HIS A 49 -7.22 -4.96 2.79
CA HIS A 49 -7.67 -3.87 3.65
C HIS A 49 -9.10 -4.08 4.16
N GLY A 50 -9.91 -4.92 3.51
CA GLY A 50 -11.33 -5.10 3.80
C GLY A 50 -12.21 -3.94 3.34
N LEU A 51 -11.82 -3.22 2.28
CA LEU A 51 -12.67 -2.28 1.53
C LEU A 51 -13.64 -3.02 0.61
N ILE A 52 -13.26 -4.20 0.19
CA ILE A 52 -14.08 -5.14 -0.54
C ILE A 52 -14.29 -6.32 0.39
N ASP A 53 -15.53 -6.71 0.58
CA ASP A 53 -15.86 -7.85 1.43
C ASP A 53 -15.55 -9.18 0.74
N THR A 54 -15.11 -10.14 1.53
CA THR A 54 -14.89 -11.53 1.14
C THR A 54 -15.33 -12.43 2.28
N GLU A 55 -15.34 -13.74 2.05
CA GLU A 55 -15.60 -14.73 3.11
C GLU A 55 -14.58 -14.52 4.25
N GLU A 56 -15.04 -14.43 5.49
CA GLU A 56 -14.24 -14.06 6.66
C GLU A 56 -13.00 -14.93 6.87
N GLU A 57 -13.06 -16.21 6.52
CA GLU A 57 -11.99 -17.17 6.73
C GLU A 57 -10.90 -17.16 5.64
N LYS A 58 -11.12 -16.47 4.53
CA LYS A 58 -10.18 -16.46 3.40
C LYS A 58 -8.95 -15.60 3.65
N ILE A 59 -9.06 -14.56 4.46
CA ILE A 59 -7.98 -13.63 4.80
C ILE A 59 -7.86 -13.53 6.31
N THR A 60 -6.74 -13.97 6.85
CA THR A 60 -6.46 -13.92 8.29
C THR A 60 -5.16 -13.19 8.58
N TRP A 61 -5.14 -12.47 9.70
CA TRP A 61 -4.00 -11.73 10.21
C TRP A 61 -3.68 -12.24 11.62
N ASN A 62 -2.50 -12.80 11.83
CA ASN A 62 -2.11 -13.38 13.12
C ASN A 62 -3.16 -14.36 13.66
N ASN A 63 -3.73 -15.18 12.78
CA ASN A 63 -4.85 -16.10 13.04
C ASN A 63 -6.20 -15.45 13.45
N ASP A 64 -6.29 -14.12 13.40
CA ASP A 64 -7.56 -13.39 13.52
C ASP A 64 -8.12 -13.04 12.14
N ASN A 65 -9.44 -12.94 12.04
CA ASN A 65 -10.07 -12.51 10.80
C ASN A 65 -9.80 -11.03 10.49
N ASN A 66 -9.97 -10.65 9.23
CA ASN A 66 -9.63 -9.30 8.74
C ASN A 66 -10.42 -8.18 9.45
N ILE A 67 -11.62 -8.43 9.93
CA ILE A 67 -12.50 -7.45 10.58
C ILE A 67 -11.87 -6.89 11.86
N LYS A 68 -11.25 -7.73 12.68
CA LYS A 68 -10.64 -7.30 13.95
C LYS A 68 -9.44 -6.37 13.75
N ILE A 69 -8.79 -6.43 12.60
CA ILE A 69 -7.55 -5.71 12.31
C ILE A 69 -7.78 -4.37 11.60
N LYS A 70 -8.97 -4.15 11.02
CA LYS A 70 -9.31 -2.90 10.28
C LYS A 70 -8.93 -1.60 11.02
N LYS A 71 -9.04 -1.55 12.34
CA LYS A 71 -8.69 -0.38 13.15
C LYS A 71 -7.18 -0.04 13.15
N TYR A 72 -6.34 -1.00 12.80
CA TYR A 72 -4.88 -0.84 12.74
C TYR A 72 -4.37 -0.72 11.30
N GLN A 73 -5.27 -0.59 10.33
CA GLN A 73 -4.96 -0.51 8.92
C GLN A 73 -5.27 0.87 8.38
N SER A 74 -4.46 1.31 7.42
CA SER A 74 -4.72 2.51 6.62
C SER A 74 -4.45 2.20 5.15
N MET A 75 -5.15 2.90 4.25
CA MET A 75 -4.96 2.76 2.81
C MET A 75 -4.77 4.12 2.15
N VAL A 76 -3.81 4.18 1.24
CA VAL A 76 -3.57 5.32 0.35
C VAL A 76 -3.84 4.85 -1.08
N PHE A 77 -4.74 5.54 -1.76
CA PHE A 77 -5.10 5.25 -3.14
C PHE A 77 -4.14 5.90 -4.13
N GLN A 78 -4.08 5.39 -5.34
CA GLN A 78 -3.31 5.94 -6.45
C GLN A 78 -3.65 7.42 -6.71
N ASN A 79 -4.95 7.76 -6.69
CA ASN A 79 -5.47 9.12 -6.80
C ASN A 79 -6.13 9.52 -5.48
N PRO A 80 -5.39 10.08 -4.51
CA PRO A 80 -5.95 10.39 -3.21
C PRO A 80 -6.91 11.58 -3.27
N ILE A 81 -8.06 11.42 -2.60
CA ILE A 81 -9.07 12.47 -2.45
C ILE A 81 -8.83 13.17 -1.12
N LEU A 82 -8.62 14.48 -1.18
CA LEU A 82 -8.52 15.35 -0.02
C LEU A 82 -9.78 16.23 0.09
N LEU A 83 -10.14 16.57 1.31
CA LEU A 83 -11.22 17.53 1.54
C LEU A 83 -10.80 18.92 1.05
N ASN A 84 -11.76 19.72 0.56
CA ASN A 84 -11.51 21.10 0.14
C ASN A 84 -11.30 22.03 1.36
N ARG A 85 -10.19 21.78 2.06
CA ARG A 85 -9.71 22.46 3.26
C ARG A 85 -8.20 22.60 3.17
N THR A 86 -7.60 23.29 4.14
CA THR A 86 -6.12 23.32 4.24
C THR A 86 -5.55 21.92 4.50
N VAL A 87 -4.28 21.73 4.23
CA VAL A 87 -3.56 20.47 4.54
C VAL A 87 -3.70 20.15 6.02
N ARG A 88 -3.48 21.12 6.90
CA ARG A 88 -3.66 20.99 8.36
C ARG A 88 -5.05 20.50 8.72
N GLU A 89 -6.08 21.16 8.21
CA GLU A 89 -7.47 20.81 8.50
C GLU A 89 -7.86 19.42 8.00
N ASN A 90 -7.25 18.92 6.91
CA ASN A 90 -7.41 17.52 6.47
C ASN A 90 -6.87 16.54 7.52
N LEU A 91 -5.70 16.80 8.10
CA LEU A 91 -5.11 15.97 9.16
C LEU A 91 -5.96 16.03 10.43
N GLU A 92 -6.34 17.22 10.87
CA GLU A 92 -7.18 17.41 12.06
C GLU A 92 -8.56 16.75 11.93
N TYR A 93 -9.13 16.73 10.72
CA TYR A 93 -10.39 16.04 10.46
C TYR A 93 -10.29 14.54 10.74
N ILE A 94 -9.23 13.89 10.25
CA ILE A 94 -8.97 12.47 10.54
C ILE A 94 -8.74 12.25 12.04
N MET A 95 -8.08 13.20 12.69
CA MET A 95 -7.89 13.15 14.14
C MET A 95 -9.21 13.18 14.91
N LYS A 96 -10.15 14.03 14.56
CA LYS A 96 -11.44 14.17 15.25
C LYS A 96 -12.34 12.95 15.07
N SER A 97 -12.23 12.24 13.94
CA SER A 97 -13.07 11.06 13.65
C SER A 97 -12.67 9.79 14.42
N ASN A 98 -11.50 9.80 15.08
CA ASN A 98 -10.98 8.65 15.83
C ASN A 98 -10.86 8.95 17.31
N ASN A 99 -11.49 8.12 18.16
CA ASN A 99 -11.51 8.27 19.63
C ASN A 99 -10.18 7.91 20.32
N LYS A 100 -9.78 8.77 21.24
CA LYS A 100 -9.07 8.68 22.53
C LYS A 100 -7.62 8.21 22.66
N ASP A 101 -7.05 7.31 21.86
CA ASP A 101 -5.66 6.83 22.12
C ASP A 101 -4.74 7.23 20.98
N ARG A 102 -4.34 8.53 20.94
CA ARG A 102 -3.51 9.05 19.85
C ARG A 102 -2.07 9.24 20.28
N LYS A 103 -1.13 8.67 19.51
CA LYS A 103 0.29 8.90 19.68
C LYS A 103 0.79 10.12 18.92
N ASN A 104 0.19 10.45 17.75
CA ASN A 104 0.68 11.50 16.85
C ASN A 104 -0.23 12.73 16.85
N SER A 105 0.33 13.91 16.99
CA SER A 105 -0.33 15.19 16.72
C SER A 105 -0.23 15.55 15.23
N ALA A 106 -1.09 16.47 14.75
CA ALA A 106 -0.99 16.99 13.38
C ALA A 106 0.38 17.65 13.14
N GLU A 107 0.92 18.35 14.12
CA GLU A 107 2.24 19.01 14.06
C GLU A 107 3.39 18.02 13.88
N GLU A 108 3.38 16.93 14.62
CA GLU A 108 4.41 15.89 14.51
C GLU A 108 4.38 15.24 13.12
N VAL A 109 3.17 14.93 12.61
CA VAL A 109 3.02 14.35 11.27
C VAL A 109 3.41 15.34 10.18
N ILE A 110 3.02 16.62 10.29
CA ILE A 110 3.43 17.70 9.37
C ILE A 110 4.96 17.80 9.35
N GLY A 111 5.60 17.72 10.52
CA GLY A 111 7.06 17.73 10.65
C GLY A 111 7.70 16.50 9.99
N LYS A 112 7.23 15.29 10.34
CA LYS A 112 7.76 14.02 9.83
C LYS A 112 7.64 13.91 8.30
N MET A 113 6.57 14.45 7.72
CA MET A 113 6.32 14.43 6.28
C MET A 113 6.98 15.59 5.51
N ASN A 114 7.62 16.52 6.21
CA ASN A 114 8.22 17.73 5.64
C ASN A 114 7.24 18.54 4.77
N ILE A 115 6.04 18.80 5.31
CA ILE A 115 4.96 19.53 4.64
C ILE A 115 4.54 20.82 5.38
N LYS A 116 5.43 21.38 6.22
CA LYS A 116 5.17 22.61 6.99
C LYS A 116 4.85 23.81 6.10
N ASN A 117 5.56 23.92 4.97
CA ASN A 117 5.41 25.00 3.99
C ASN A 117 4.02 25.03 3.33
N ILE A 118 3.34 23.91 3.24
CA ILE A 118 2.01 23.78 2.64
C ILE A 118 0.88 23.58 3.65
N ALA A 119 1.20 23.53 4.95
CA ALA A 119 0.23 23.17 6.00
C ALA A 119 -1.03 24.08 6.00
N HIS A 120 -0.88 25.36 5.65
CA HIS A 120 -1.96 26.34 5.59
C HIS A 120 -2.54 26.53 4.17
N ILE A 121 -1.99 25.82 3.17
CA ILE A 121 -2.48 25.88 1.79
C ILE A 121 -3.70 24.96 1.66
N SER A 122 -4.71 25.41 0.92
CA SER A 122 -5.84 24.55 0.58
C SER A 122 -5.39 23.38 -0.30
N ALA A 123 -5.87 22.17 0.02
CA ALA A 123 -5.58 20.95 -0.72
C ALA A 123 -5.92 21.01 -2.22
N LYS A 124 -6.70 22.01 -2.63
CA LYS A 124 -7.03 22.29 -4.03
C LYS A 124 -5.82 22.81 -4.82
N TYR A 125 -4.87 23.51 -4.15
CA TYR A 125 -3.79 24.23 -4.80
C TYR A 125 -2.41 23.58 -4.64
N ILE A 126 -2.32 22.43 -4.00
CA ILE A 126 -1.07 21.69 -3.87
C ILE A 126 -0.81 20.79 -5.09
N SER A 127 0.47 20.53 -5.38
CA SER A 127 0.92 19.65 -6.47
C SER A 127 0.52 18.18 -6.25
N GLY A 128 0.65 17.36 -7.30
CA GLY A 128 0.38 15.91 -7.20
C GLY A 128 1.28 15.21 -6.17
N GLY A 129 2.57 15.53 -6.14
CA GLY A 129 3.51 14.96 -5.17
C GLY A 129 3.22 15.40 -3.73
N GLU A 130 2.88 16.67 -3.52
CA GLU A 130 2.43 17.17 -2.21
C GLU A 130 1.12 16.52 -1.77
N ARG A 131 0.18 16.33 -2.69
CA ARG A 131 -1.08 15.62 -2.43
C ARG A 131 -0.83 14.20 -1.96
N GLN A 132 0.12 13.50 -2.59
CA GLN A 132 0.49 12.15 -2.19
C GLN A 132 1.14 12.11 -0.80
N LYS A 133 2.04 13.06 -0.48
CA LYS A 133 2.59 13.21 0.88
C LYS A 133 1.50 13.45 1.92
N VAL A 134 0.54 14.33 1.62
CA VAL A 134 -0.60 14.61 2.52
C VAL A 134 -1.46 13.36 2.70
N ALA A 135 -1.70 12.57 1.66
CA ALA A 135 -2.46 11.32 1.77
C ALA A 135 -1.75 10.29 2.68
N ILE A 136 -0.43 10.17 2.55
CA ILE A 136 0.36 9.32 3.46
C ILE A 136 0.33 9.89 4.88
N ALA A 137 0.45 11.23 5.06
CA ALA A 137 0.30 11.88 6.36
C ALA A 137 -1.03 11.54 7.03
N MET A 138 -2.14 11.61 6.27
CA MET A 138 -3.48 11.22 6.74
C MET A 138 -3.57 9.72 7.11
N ALA A 139 -2.82 8.87 6.43
CA ALA A 139 -2.78 7.45 6.75
C ALA A 139 -2.03 7.17 8.06
N ILE A 140 -0.86 7.82 8.28
CA ILE A 140 0.00 7.55 9.44
C ILE A 140 -0.48 8.23 10.73
N ILE A 141 -1.29 9.29 10.62
CA ILE A 141 -1.80 10.00 11.81
C ILE A 141 -2.67 9.11 12.71
N ARG A 142 -3.16 7.99 12.16
CA ARG A 142 -3.93 6.97 12.88
C ARG A 142 -3.07 5.95 13.63
N ASP A 143 -1.75 6.09 13.58
CA ASP A 143 -0.78 5.12 14.14
C ASP A 143 -1.04 3.67 13.65
N PRO A 144 -1.13 3.45 12.32
CA PRO A 144 -1.46 2.13 11.80
C PRO A 144 -0.30 1.16 11.98
N LYS A 145 -0.62 -0.12 12.18
CA LYS A 145 0.37 -1.21 12.13
C LYS A 145 0.60 -1.72 10.70
N ILE A 146 -0.38 -1.48 9.82
CA ILE A 146 -0.32 -1.91 8.42
C ILE A 146 -0.77 -0.75 7.53
N ILE A 147 -0.01 -0.47 6.48
CA ILE A 147 -0.38 0.51 5.44
C ILE A 147 -0.43 -0.19 4.09
N PHE A 148 -1.50 0.07 3.36
CA PHE A 148 -1.69 -0.34 1.98
C PHE A 148 -1.51 0.87 1.07
N LEU A 149 -0.65 0.74 0.05
CA LEU A 149 -0.31 1.80 -0.91
C LEU A 149 -0.62 1.31 -2.32
N ASP A 150 -1.61 1.90 -2.97
CA ASP A 150 -1.95 1.55 -4.34
C ASP A 150 -1.23 2.49 -5.31
N GLU A 151 -0.17 2.00 -5.95
CA GLU A 151 0.70 2.73 -6.89
C GLU A 151 1.09 4.15 -6.42
N PRO A 152 1.69 4.32 -5.23
CA PRO A 152 1.84 5.63 -4.59
C PRO A 152 2.76 6.61 -5.32
N THR A 153 3.49 6.16 -6.34
CA THR A 153 4.50 6.96 -7.06
C THR A 153 4.29 7.00 -8.57
N SER A 154 3.22 6.37 -9.10
CA SER A 154 3.05 6.13 -10.54
C SER A 154 2.93 7.40 -11.39
N GLN A 155 2.51 8.52 -10.81
CA GLN A 155 2.27 9.78 -11.52
C GLN A 155 3.18 10.93 -11.03
N LEU A 156 4.27 10.59 -10.35
CA LEU A 156 5.16 11.57 -9.75
C LEU A 156 6.45 11.72 -10.57
N ASP A 157 6.98 12.94 -10.57
CA ASP A 157 8.33 13.18 -11.06
C ASP A 157 9.39 12.48 -10.20
N PRO A 158 10.63 12.30 -10.71
CA PRO A 158 11.67 11.55 -10.01
C PRO A 158 12.01 12.07 -8.62
N VAL A 159 11.90 13.38 -8.37
CA VAL A 159 12.23 13.99 -7.08
C VAL A 159 11.19 13.57 -6.03
N TYR A 160 9.91 13.80 -6.31
CA TYR A 160 8.83 13.39 -5.41
C TYR A 160 8.76 11.88 -5.23
N LYS A 161 9.03 11.10 -6.30
CA LYS A 161 9.11 9.65 -6.22
C LYS A 161 10.14 9.20 -5.18
N ASN A 162 11.36 9.73 -5.23
CA ASN A 162 12.40 9.42 -4.26
C ASN A 162 11.99 9.81 -2.85
N GLU A 163 11.40 11.00 -2.66
CA GLU A 163 10.93 11.44 -1.35
C GLU A 163 9.86 10.50 -0.76
N ILE A 164 8.89 10.08 -1.58
CA ILE A 164 7.85 9.12 -1.15
C ILE A 164 8.48 7.77 -0.81
N GLU A 165 9.43 7.27 -1.59
CA GLU A 165 10.15 6.02 -1.30
C GLU A 165 10.91 6.10 0.02
N HIS A 166 11.56 7.23 0.32
CA HIS A 166 12.22 7.45 1.61
C HIS A 166 11.24 7.44 2.78
N ILE A 167 10.08 8.08 2.62
CA ILE A 167 9.01 8.07 3.63
C ILE A 167 8.52 6.64 3.87
N ILE A 168 8.22 5.90 2.81
CA ILE A 168 7.76 4.51 2.89
C ILE A 168 8.79 3.63 3.61
N SER A 169 10.06 3.77 3.24
CA SER A 169 11.16 3.02 3.86
C SER A 169 11.33 3.36 5.33
N SER A 170 11.24 4.64 5.70
CA SER A 170 11.27 5.08 7.11
C SER A 170 10.14 4.47 7.92
N LEU A 171 8.90 4.51 7.40
CA LEU A 171 7.75 3.91 8.07
C LEU A 171 7.92 2.41 8.29
N SER A 172 8.47 1.72 7.28
CA SER A 172 8.77 0.29 7.39
C SER A 172 9.85 0.00 8.45
N ASN A 173 10.88 0.84 8.55
CA ASN A 173 11.93 0.72 9.57
C ASN A 173 11.40 1.04 10.98
N ASP A 174 10.40 1.89 11.10
CA ASP A 174 9.66 2.16 12.34
C ASP A 174 8.71 1.00 12.73
N GLY A 175 8.72 -0.12 12.01
CA GLY A 175 7.95 -1.32 12.32
C GLY A 175 6.56 -1.42 11.68
N VAL A 176 6.19 -0.48 10.81
CA VAL A 176 4.92 -0.55 10.07
C VAL A 176 5.05 -1.57 8.94
N LYS A 177 4.14 -2.55 8.87
CA LYS A 177 4.04 -3.46 7.73
C LYS A 177 3.44 -2.72 6.53
N ILE A 178 4.07 -2.82 5.36
CA ILE A 178 3.61 -2.13 4.15
C ILE A 178 3.31 -3.14 3.06
N PHE A 179 2.14 -3.03 2.46
CA PHE A 179 1.78 -3.66 1.21
C PHE A 179 1.63 -2.59 0.14
N MET A 180 2.39 -2.71 -0.94
CA MET A 180 2.41 -1.69 -1.98
C MET A 180 2.28 -2.33 -3.36
N THR A 181 1.39 -1.79 -4.19
CA THR A 181 1.36 -2.13 -5.61
C THR A 181 2.31 -1.22 -6.39
N THR A 182 3.01 -1.78 -7.35
CA THR A 182 3.80 -1.03 -8.33
C THR A 182 4.06 -1.88 -9.57
N HIS A 183 4.30 -1.22 -10.68
CA HIS A 183 4.82 -1.83 -11.91
C HIS A 183 6.28 -1.39 -12.20
N ASP A 184 6.87 -0.55 -11.37
CA ASP A 184 8.24 -0.07 -11.52
C ASP A 184 9.26 -1.08 -10.97
N ILE A 185 9.96 -1.74 -11.88
CA ILE A 185 11.00 -2.73 -11.59
C ILE A 185 12.12 -2.14 -10.71
N SER A 186 12.54 -0.92 -10.98
CA SER A 186 13.60 -0.26 -10.23
C SER A 186 13.17 0.01 -8.78
N GLN A 187 11.91 0.40 -8.58
CA GLN A 187 11.31 0.61 -7.26
C GLN A 187 11.24 -0.71 -6.48
N ILE A 188 10.80 -1.80 -7.13
CA ILE A 188 10.77 -3.14 -6.52
C ILE A 188 12.14 -3.49 -5.96
N LYS A 189 13.19 -3.28 -6.75
CA LYS A 189 14.59 -3.56 -6.37
C LYS A 189 15.09 -2.72 -5.20
N ARG A 190 14.73 -1.40 -5.19
CA ARG A 190 15.24 -0.47 -4.19
C ARG A 190 14.62 -0.67 -2.81
N ILE A 191 13.30 -0.81 -2.73
CA ILE A 191 12.60 -0.76 -1.45
C ILE A 191 11.86 -2.04 -1.06
N GLY A 192 11.61 -2.97 -2.00
CA GLY A 192 10.91 -4.21 -1.73
C GLY A 192 11.75 -5.20 -0.91
N LYS A 193 11.15 -5.85 0.08
CA LYS A 193 11.73 -7.01 0.79
C LYS A 193 11.16 -8.32 0.27
N GLU A 194 9.86 -8.38 0.11
CA GLU A 194 9.11 -9.51 -0.40
C GLU A 194 8.29 -9.08 -1.62
N ILE A 195 8.08 -9.97 -2.56
CA ILE A 195 7.27 -9.74 -3.76
C ILE A 195 6.24 -10.85 -3.95
N ILE A 196 5.05 -10.43 -4.33
CA ILE A 196 3.95 -11.27 -4.81
C ILE A 196 3.69 -10.84 -6.24
N PHE A 197 4.03 -11.70 -7.20
CA PHE A 197 3.80 -11.41 -8.62
C PHE A 197 2.49 -12.02 -9.09
N ILE A 198 1.59 -11.18 -9.59
CA ILE A 198 0.25 -11.57 -10.03
C ILE A 198 0.10 -11.35 -11.53
N GLU A 199 -0.38 -12.38 -12.22
CA GLU A 199 -0.73 -12.31 -13.63
C GLU A 199 -2.08 -12.98 -13.88
N LYS A 200 -2.98 -12.27 -14.58
CA LYS A 200 -4.35 -12.73 -14.93
C LYS A 200 -5.11 -13.31 -13.73
N GLY A 201 -4.97 -12.66 -12.57
CA GLY A 201 -5.63 -13.03 -11.33
C GLY A 201 -5.03 -14.23 -10.59
N LYS A 202 -3.83 -14.69 -10.94
CA LYS A 202 -3.13 -15.81 -10.26
C LYS A 202 -1.79 -15.34 -9.71
N VAL A 203 -1.38 -15.84 -8.54
CA VAL A 203 -0.02 -15.67 -8.02
C VAL A 203 0.90 -16.62 -8.79
N LEU A 204 1.86 -16.07 -9.52
CA LEU A 204 2.87 -16.85 -10.24
C LEU A 204 4.18 -16.97 -9.45
N PHE A 205 4.44 -16.01 -8.57
CA PHE A 205 5.66 -16.02 -7.74
C PHE A 205 5.38 -15.31 -6.42
N GLN A 206 5.93 -15.85 -5.34
CA GLN A 206 5.99 -15.22 -4.03
C GLN A 206 7.29 -15.63 -3.34
N ASN A 207 8.16 -14.65 -3.06
CA ASN A 207 9.40 -14.84 -2.31
C ASN A 207 10.03 -13.48 -1.96
N LYS A 208 11.23 -13.50 -1.34
CA LYS A 208 12.07 -12.29 -1.19
C LYS A 208 12.44 -11.72 -2.55
N VAL A 209 12.49 -10.40 -2.64
CA VAL A 209 12.76 -9.66 -3.91
C VAL A 209 14.06 -10.12 -4.57
N LYS A 210 15.11 -10.46 -3.78
CA LYS A 210 16.38 -10.94 -4.33
C LYS A 210 16.23 -12.17 -5.23
N TYR A 211 15.32 -13.10 -4.90
CA TYR A 211 15.09 -14.29 -5.70
C TYR A 211 14.28 -14.00 -6.97
N PHE A 212 13.45 -12.98 -6.95
CA PHE A 212 12.70 -12.53 -8.14
C PHE A 212 13.63 -12.04 -9.27
N PHE A 213 14.79 -11.50 -8.93
CA PHE A 213 15.74 -10.98 -9.92
C PHE A 213 16.90 -11.93 -10.26
N ASN A 214 17.18 -12.89 -9.40
CA ASN A 214 18.37 -13.74 -9.52
C ASN A 214 18.05 -15.16 -9.99
N ASP A 215 16.83 -15.64 -9.77
CA ASP A 215 16.45 -16.99 -10.15
C ASP A 215 15.89 -17.02 -11.58
N LYS A 216 15.96 -18.19 -12.22
CA LYS A 216 15.27 -18.42 -13.48
C LYS A 216 13.77 -18.55 -13.23
N HIS A 217 13.00 -17.87 -14.05
CA HIS A 217 11.54 -17.86 -13.96
C HIS A 217 10.87 -18.32 -15.27
N CYS A 218 9.55 -18.42 -15.22
CA CYS A 218 8.80 -18.62 -16.45
C CYS A 218 8.91 -17.36 -17.36
N GLU A 219 8.70 -17.57 -18.65
CA GLU A 219 8.84 -16.53 -19.69
C GLU A 219 8.06 -15.23 -19.38
N LEU A 220 6.90 -15.34 -18.73
CA LEU A 220 6.08 -14.18 -18.36
C LEU A 220 6.77 -13.27 -17.32
N ILE A 221 7.40 -13.86 -16.30
CA ILE A 221 8.13 -13.11 -15.28
C ILE A 221 9.40 -12.51 -15.88
N GLU A 222 10.13 -13.25 -16.70
CA GLU A 222 11.32 -12.74 -17.37
C GLU A 222 11.00 -11.59 -18.33
N LYS A 223 9.90 -11.67 -19.08
CA LYS A 223 9.41 -10.55 -19.88
C LYS A 223 9.08 -9.33 -19.03
N TYR A 224 8.42 -9.54 -17.90
CA TYR A 224 8.11 -8.44 -16.98
C TYR A 224 9.38 -7.78 -16.43
N ILE A 225 10.40 -8.55 -16.04
CA ILE A 225 11.67 -8.03 -15.52
C ILE A 225 12.45 -7.24 -16.58
N ASN A 226 12.40 -7.67 -17.84
CA ASN A 226 13.21 -7.09 -18.91
C ASN A 226 12.54 -5.91 -19.61
N TYR A 227 11.21 -5.81 -19.60
CA TYR A 227 10.43 -4.84 -20.38
C TYR A 227 9.38 -4.06 -19.57
N GLY A 228 9.30 -4.28 -18.26
CA GLY A 228 8.37 -3.60 -17.34
C GLY A 228 8.87 -2.28 -16.75
#